data_1e034275145107f885ba5ede7cedc808
#
_entry.id   1e034275145107f885ba5ede7cedc808
#
_cell.length_a   1.000
_cell.length_b   1.000
_cell.length_c   1.000
_cell.angle_alpha   90.00
_cell.angle_beta   90.00
_cell.angle_gamma   90.00
#
_symmetry.space_group_name_H-M   'P 1'
#
loop_
_entity.id
_entity.type
_entity.pdbx_description
1 polymer ?
#
loop_
_entity_poly.entity_id
_entity_poly.type
_entity_poly.pdbx_seq_one_letter_code
_entity_poly.pdbx_strand_id
1 'polypeptide(L)'
;MGETQKKLMTNWRWWLCSLLFVATTVNYLDRQVLSLTYENFIKPEFHWNDDNYGTITAFFSIFYAVACLFAGKFVDWMGTKKGYLIAIGVWSAGACLHAATGWATAHIAGFDSTAAMRAVEIGSNAALTISTISVYLFLLCRGILALGEAGNFPAAIKVTAEYFPKKDRAFATSIFNAGASVGALAAPLCIPPLAMKFGWEMAFIIIGALGFIWMFFWAFMYEKPEQSKHVNEAELAYIHQDDAEEAVAEKTAPKADDEKQVSLWKCFTFKQTWQFITGKFFTDGVWWFFLFWAPSYFSNQFNAPVTTPLGQWLIFTLYLIVTVVSIGGGYLPKLFVEKKGMHPYTGRMLAMLIFAFFPLCALLAQPLGMRFNSAWIPAILIGLAAAGHQAWSANLFSTIGDMFPKGAIATVTGVGAMAGGVGSMFIQKIAGKLFTYAENAGPAFRFMGFEGKPAGYFIMFCFCGLAYLIAWFIMKSLVPKYKPVEL
;
A
#
# COMPACT_ATOMS: atom_id res chain seq x y z
N MET A 1 30.00 -46.74 -15.33
CA MET A 1 28.77 -46.00 -15.61
C MET A 1 28.87 -44.68 -14.86
N GLY A 2 29.07 -43.61 -15.61
CA GLY A 2 29.50 -42.34 -15.07
C GLY A 2 28.47 -41.69 -14.11
N GLU A 3 29.01 -41.18 -13.03
CA GLU A 3 28.33 -40.17 -12.20
C GLU A 3 27.96 -39.00 -13.09
N THR A 4 26.66 -38.84 -13.34
CA THR A 4 26.12 -37.67 -13.98
C THR A 4 26.42 -36.50 -13.02
N GLN A 5 27.46 -35.70 -13.30
CA GLN A 5 27.71 -34.45 -12.63
C GLN A 5 26.37 -33.67 -12.63
N LYS A 6 25.74 -33.54 -11.47
CA LYS A 6 24.60 -32.62 -11.29
C LYS A 6 25.11 -31.26 -11.70
N LYS A 7 24.78 -30.80 -12.92
CA LYS A 7 25.08 -29.44 -13.36
C LYS A 7 24.47 -28.50 -12.33
N LEU A 8 25.29 -27.67 -11.71
CA LEU A 8 24.85 -26.67 -10.74
C LEU A 8 23.89 -25.71 -11.45
N MET A 9 22.73 -25.44 -10.83
CA MET A 9 21.78 -24.45 -11.32
C MET A 9 22.40 -23.04 -11.28
N THR A 10 22.10 -22.22 -12.27
CA THR A 10 22.59 -20.83 -12.34
C THR A 10 21.93 -19.92 -11.27
N ASN A 11 20.80 -20.31 -10.72
CA ASN A 11 20.02 -19.55 -9.74
C ASN A 11 19.60 -18.16 -10.23
N TRP A 12 19.45 -17.98 -11.55
CA TRP A 12 19.05 -16.72 -12.18
C TRP A 12 17.69 -16.21 -11.68
N ARG A 13 16.76 -17.11 -11.35
CA ARG A 13 15.46 -16.78 -10.78
C ARG A 13 15.55 -15.88 -9.53
N TRP A 14 16.60 -16.06 -8.71
CA TRP A 14 16.79 -15.25 -7.51
C TRP A 14 17.27 -13.83 -7.82
N TRP A 15 18.04 -13.65 -8.89
CA TRP A 15 18.37 -12.32 -9.40
C TRP A 15 17.14 -11.56 -9.87
N LEU A 16 16.23 -12.24 -10.59
CA LEU A 16 14.94 -11.65 -10.96
C LEU A 16 14.08 -11.35 -9.73
N CYS A 17 14.04 -12.24 -8.75
CA CYS A 17 13.37 -12.00 -7.48
C CYS A 17 13.92 -10.75 -6.77
N SER A 18 15.24 -10.52 -6.81
CA SER A 18 15.87 -9.31 -6.28
C SER A 18 15.43 -8.06 -7.03
N LEU A 19 15.25 -8.11 -8.35
CA LEU A 19 14.69 -7.01 -9.12
C LEU A 19 13.23 -6.73 -8.73
N LEU A 20 12.41 -7.76 -8.50
CA LEU A 20 11.04 -7.59 -8.01
C LEU A 20 11.01 -6.92 -6.63
N PHE A 21 11.93 -7.31 -5.74
CA PHE A 21 12.13 -6.69 -4.43
C PHE A 21 12.46 -5.19 -4.56
N VAL A 22 13.42 -4.84 -5.44
CA VAL A 22 13.79 -3.44 -5.69
C VAL A 22 12.63 -2.65 -6.29
N ALA A 23 11.90 -3.22 -7.26
CA ALA A 23 10.71 -2.57 -7.82
C ALA A 23 9.67 -2.24 -6.74
N THR A 24 9.39 -3.19 -5.85
CA THR A 24 8.44 -2.99 -4.75
C THR A 24 8.96 -1.96 -3.74
N THR A 25 10.27 -1.96 -3.47
CA THR A 25 10.91 -0.95 -2.61
C THR A 25 10.74 0.46 -3.19
N VAL A 26 11.06 0.65 -4.47
CA VAL A 26 10.89 1.95 -5.16
C VAL A 26 9.42 2.37 -5.19
N ASN A 27 8.50 1.46 -5.46
CA ASN A 27 7.07 1.72 -5.46
C ASN A 27 6.58 2.30 -4.12
N TYR A 28 7.04 1.75 -3.00
CA TYR A 28 6.67 2.25 -1.67
C TYR A 28 7.41 3.55 -1.28
N LEU A 29 8.62 3.77 -1.80
CA LEU A 29 9.29 5.07 -1.68
C LEU A 29 8.49 6.16 -2.40
N ASP A 30 8.14 5.96 -3.68
CA ASP A 30 7.37 6.91 -4.49
C ASP A 30 6.04 7.29 -3.83
N ARG A 31 5.35 6.31 -3.27
CA ARG A 31 4.06 6.52 -2.59
C ARG A 31 4.16 7.48 -1.41
N GLN A 32 5.30 7.48 -0.70
CA GLN A 32 5.51 8.28 0.49
C GLN A 32 6.09 9.68 0.22
N VAL A 33 6.57 9.97 -0.99
CA VAL A 33 7.18 11.27 -1.28
C VAL A 33 6.23 12.42 -0.94
N LEU A 34 4.96 12.33 -1.34
CA LEU A 34 3.99 13.38 -1.05
C LEU A 34 3.75 13.55 0.46
N SER A 35 3.55 12.47 1.22
CA SER A 35 3.24 12.56 2.65
C SER A 35 4.40 13.13 3.46
N LEU A 36 5.65 12.79 3.08
CA LEU A 36 6.85 13.27 3.75
C LEU A 36 7.28 14.69 3.31
N THR A 37 6.77 15.17 2.20
CA THR A 37 7.04 16.55 1.73
C THR A 37 5.87 17.50 1.95
N TYR A 38 4.67 17.00 2.24
CA TYR A 38 3.44 17.78 2.32
C TYR A 38 3.54 18.94 3.31
N GLU A 39 3.70 18.64 4.60
CA GLU A 39 3.52 19.62 5.68
C GLU A 39 4.56 20.76 5.62
N ASN A 40 5.81 20.41 5.34
CA ASN A 40 6.93 21.35 5.45
C ASN A 40 7.32 22.05 4.14
N PHE A 41 6.91 21.48 2.98
CA PHE A 41 7.32 22.02 1.67
C PHE A 41 6.13 22.37 0.79
N ILE A 42 5.23 21.42 0.52
CA ILE A 42 4.16 21.59 -0.47
C ILE A 42 3.03 22.47 0.06
N LYS A 43 2.60 22.24 1.31
CA LYS A 43 1.53 23.02 1.96
C LYS A 43 1.80 24.52 1.97
N PRO A 44 2.98 25.01 2.41
CA PRO A 44 3.28 26.43 2.37
C PRO A 44 3.49 26.98 0.94
N GLU A 45 4.00 26.16 0.00
CA GLU A 45 4.22 26.60 -1.37
C GLU A 45 2.95 26.93 -2.13
N PHE A 46 1.92 26.08 -1.98
CA PHE A 46 0.65 26.19 -2.72
C PHE A 46 -0.47 26.74 -1.88
N HIS A 47 -0.19 27.22 -0.67
CA HIS A 47 -1.22 27.71 0.28
C HIS A 47 -2.32 26.67 0.55
N TRP A 48 -1.94 25.38 0.62
CA TRP A 48 -2.90 24.31 0.86
C TRP A 48 -3.38 24.27 2.31
N ASN A 49 -4.61 23.83 2.46
CA ASN A 49 -5.14 23.35 3.73
C ASN A 49 -5.17 21.80 3.73
N ASP A 50 -5.54 21.21 4.87
CA ASP A 50 -5.60 19.76 4.99
C ASP A 50 -6.71 19.13 4.12
N ASP A 51 -7.79 19.87 3.76
CA ASP A 51 -8.81 19.37 2.83
C ASP A 51 -8.27 19.21 1.40
N ASN A 52 -7.37 20.09 0.96
CA ASN A 52 -6.68 19.93 -0.34
C ASN A 52 -5.86 18.63 -0.37
N TYR A 53 -5.06 18.39 0.66
CA TYR A 53 -4.26 17.17 0.79
C TYR A 53 -5.15 15.92 0.92
N GLY A 54 -6.19 15.97 1.75
CA GLY A 54 -7.18 14.91 1.90
C GLY A 54 -7.90 14.59 0.58
N THR A 55 -8.17 15.60 -0.26
CA THR A 55 -8.75 15.40 -1.60
C THR A 55 -7.79 14.64 -2.53
N ILE A 56 -6.51 15.03 -2.54
CA ILE A 56 -5.49 14.38 -3.39
C ILE A 56 -5.27 12.92 -2.97
N THR A 57 -5.16 12.66 -1.67
CA THR A 57 -4.97 11.30 -1.15
C THR A 57 -6.23 10.43 -1.30
N ALA A 58 -7.42 11.01 -1.17
CA ALA A 58 -8.69 10.34 -1.44
C ALA A 58 -8.82 9.94 -2.92
N PHE A 59 -8.52 10.87 -3.83
CA PHE A 59 -8.53 10.60 -5.27
C PHE A 59 -7.52 9.51 -5.64
N PHE A 60 -6.30 9.57 -5.11
CA PHE A 60 -5.30 8.53 -5.32
C PHE A 60 -5.83 7.16 -4.88
N SER A 61 -6.47 7.08 -3.70
CA SER A 61 -7.00 5.83 -3.16
C SER A 61 -8.03 5.17 -4.07
N ILE A 62 -9.01 5.94 -4.55
CA ILE A 62 -10.06 5.39 -5.43
C ILE A 62 -9.50 5.08 -6.82
N PHE A 63 -8.64 5.95 -7.36
CA PHE A 63 -8.08 5.77 -8.68
C PHE A 63 -7.17 4.52 -8.74
N TYR A 64 -6.33 4.34 -7.71
CA TYR A 64 -5.51 3.14 -7.54
C TYR A 64 -6.37 1.87 -7.43
N ALA A 65 -7.45 1.91 -6.64
CA ALA A 65 -8.35 0.78 -6.47
C ALA A 65 -9.02 0.36 -7.79
N VAL A 66 -9.48 1.34 -8.58
CA VAL A 66 -10.06 1.09 -9.91
C VAL A 66 -8.99 0.54 -10.86
N ALA A 67 -7.79 1.12 -10.86
CA ALA A 67 -6.68 0.65 -11.68
C ALA A 67 -6.30 -0.81 -11.38
N CYS A 68 -6.31 -1.22 -10.12
CA CYS A 68 -6.03 -2.60 -9.71
C CYS A 68 -6.98 -3.64 -10.33
N LEU A 69 -8.24 -3.27 -10.63
CA LEU A 69 -9.19 -4.18 -11.30
C LEU A 69 -8.74 -4.56 -12.71
N PHE A 70 -8.04 -3.67 -13.38
CA PHE A 70 -7.63 -3.84 -14.78
C PHE A 70 -6.15 -4.22 -14.92
N ALA A 71 -5.33 -3.93 -13.93
CA ALA A 71 -3.88 -4.07 -13.99
C ALA A 71 -3.42 -5.50 -14.31
N GLY A 72 -4.06 -6.52 -13.70
CA GLY A 72 -3.76 -7.92 -13.99
C GLY A 72 -4.02 -8.29 -15.44
N LYS A 73 -5.21 -7.94 -15.96
CA LYS A 73 -5.58 -8.18 -17.37
C LYS A 73 -4.66 -7.44 -18.35
N PHE A 74 -4.25 -6.22 -17.98
CA PHE A 74 -3.30 -5.45 -18.77
C PHE A 74 -1.94 -6.16 -18.89
N VAL A 75 -1.38 -6.64 -17.77
CA VAL A 75 -0.12 -7.39 -17.74
C VAL A 75 -0.25 -8.71 -18.51
N ASP A 76 -1.40 -9.37 -18.46
CA ASP A 76 -1.65 -10.59 -19.23
C ASP A 76 -1.69 -10.32 -20.73
N TRP A 77 -2.38 -9.28 -21.14
CA TRP A 77 -2.50 -8.88 -22.54
C TRP A 77 -1.19 -8.41 -23.16
N MET A 78 -0.43 -7.57 -22.43
CA MET A 78 0.85 -7.02 -22.95
C MET A 78 2.00 -8.02 -22.85
N GLY A 79 1.86 -9.08 -22.03
CA GLY A 79 2.93 -9.97 -21.64
C GLY A 79 3.80 -9.37 -20.53
N THR A 80 4.43 -10.25 -19.77
CA THR A 80 5.14 -9.91 -18.51
C THR A 80 6.21 -8.83 -18.70
N LYS A 81 7.10 -8.98 -19.71
CA LYS A 81 8.20 -8.04 -19.94
C LYS A 81 7.70 -6.63 -20.23
N LYS A 82 6.84 -6.51 -21.26
CA LYS A 82 6.35 -5.21 -21.72
C LYS A 82 5.35 -4.61 -20.73
N GLY A 83 4.44 -5.42 -20.21
CA GLY A 83 3.45 -4.96 -19.23
C GLY A 83 4.10 -4.35 -17.99
N TYR A 84 5.16 -4.98 -17.46
CA TYR A 84 5.87 -4.45 -16.32
C TYR A 84 6.66 -3.18 -16.65
N LEU A 85 7.35 -3.14 -17.79
CA LEU A 85 8.05 -1.92 -18.26
C LEU A 85 7.09 -0.73 -18.40
N ILE A 86 5.93 -0.92 -19.01
CA ILE A 86 4.93 0.14 -19.17
C ILE A 86 4.41 0.59 -17.81
N ALA A 87 4.07 -0.34 -16.94
CA ALA A 87 3.57 -0.01 -15.59
C ALA A 87 4.59 0.86 -14.83
N ILE A 88 5.87 0.44 -14.79
CA ILE A 88 6.93 1.19 -14.11
C ILE A 88 7.19 2.53 -14.80
N GLY A 89 7.24 2.57 -16.13
CA GLY A 89 7.43 3.81 -16.88
C GLY A 89 6.33 4.84 -16.61
N VAL A 90 5.06 4.39 -16.55
CA VAL A 90 3.92 5.25 -16.24
C VAL A 90 4.00 5.79 -14.82
N TRP A 91 4.27 4.96 -13.82
CA TRP A 91 4.37 5.48 -12.45
C TRP A 91 5.58 6.40 -12.26
N SER A 92 6.74 6.05 -12.82
CA SER A 92 7.95 6.86 -12.73
C SER A 92 7.76 8.23 -13.41
N ALA A 93 7.10 8.25 -14.57
CA ALA A 93 6.72 9.49 -15.22
C ALA A 93 5.75 10.30 -14.35
N GLY A 94 4.72 9.64 -13.78
CA GLY A 94 3.78 10.27 -12.86
C GLY A 94 4.47 10.86 -11.63
N ALA A 95 5.46 10.15 -11.05
CA ALA A 95 6.26 10.64 -9.93
C ALA A 95 7.06 11.89 -10.34
N CYS A 96 7.82 11.83 -11.43
CA CYS A 96 8.63 12.94 -11.91
C CYS A 96 7.79 14.18 -12.32
N LEU A 97 6.58 13.97 -12.86
CA LEU A 97 5.67 15.05 -13.25
C LEU A 97 5.24 15.93 -12.07
N HIS A 98 5.20 15.39 -10.85
CA HIS A 98 4.91 16.21 -9.66
C HIS A 98 5.90 17.37 -9.52
N ALA A 99 7.16 17.19 -9.90
CA ALA A 99 8.17 18.25 -9.83
C ALA A 99 7.84 19.46 -10.72
N ALA A 100 7.11 19.25 -11.81
CA ALA A 100 6.73 20.33 -12.72
C ALA A 100 5.51 21.13 -12.23
N THR A 101 4.79 20.66 -11.22
CA THR A 101 3.54 21.28 -10.77
C THR A 101 3.73 22.69 -10.22
N GLY A 102 4.84 22.96 -9.54
CA GLY A 102 5.16 24.31 -9.04
C GLY A 102 5.30 25.32 -10.17
N TRP A 103 6.12 25.01 -11.16
CA TRP A 103 6.30 25.84 -12.35
C TRP A 103 5.01 25.99 -13.14
N ALA A 104 4.29 24.90 -13.38
CA ALA A 104 3.03 24.93 -14.12
C ALA A 104 1.96 25.76 -13.41
N THR A 105 1.85 25.64 -12.07
CA THR A 105 0.92 26.45 -11.27
C THR A 105 1.24 27.93 -11.38
N ALA A 106 2.52 28.33 -11.23
CA ALA A 106 2.93 29.70 -11.33
C ALA A 106 2.58 30.28 -12.71
N HIS A 107 2.92 29.56 -13.77
CA HIS A 107 2.65 29.99 -15.15
C HIS A 107 1.15 30.13 -15.46
N ILE A 108 0.33 29.14 -15.08
CA ILE A 108 -1.12 29.16 -15.31
C ILE A 108 -1.80 30.27 -14.49
N ALA A 109 -1.32 30.50 -13.26
CA ALA A 109 -1.85 31.55 -12.38
C ALA A 109 -1.33 32.97 -12.72
N GLY A 110 -0.45 33.11 -13.72
CA GLY A 110 0.08 34.39 -14.20
C GLY A 110 1.20 34.98 -13.35
N PHE A 111 1.97 34.15 -12.64
CA PHE A 111 3.14 34.58 -11.88
C PHE A 111 4.44 34.37 -12.69
N ASP A 112 5.37 35.30 -12.58
CA ASP A 112 6.67 35.22 -13.26
C ASP A 112 7.60 34.13 -12.69
N SER A 113 7.36 33.71 -11.43
CA SER A 113 8.17 32.68 -10.76
C SER A 113 7.41 32.00 -9.63
N THR A 114 7.90 30.83 -9.23
CA THR A 114 7.40 30.13 -8.04
C THR A 114 7.67 30.93 -6.75
N ALA A 115 8.73 31.74 -6.72
CA ALA A 115 9.02 32.61 -5.58
C ALA A 115 7.96 33.72 -5.44
N ALA A 116 7.51 34.33 -6.54
CA ALA A 116 6.41 35.30 -6.53
C ALA A 116 5.08 34.66 -6.09
N MET A 117 4.82 33.42 -6.53
CA MET A 117 3.65 32.66 -6.11
C MET A 117 3.66 32.37 -4.59
N ARG A 118 4.82 32.00 -4.02
CA ARG A 118 4.97 31.73 -2.56
C ARG A 118 4.75 32.99 -1.71
N ALA A 119 5.07 34.17 -2.23
CA ALA A 119 4.97 35.45 -1.53
C ALA A 119 3.53 36.00 -1.44
N VAL A 120 2.56 35.33 -2.04
CA VAL A 120 1.16 35.74 -2.02
C VAL A 120 0.60 35.63 -0.60
N GLU A 121 -0.21 36.62 -0.21
CA GLU A 121 -0.84 36.65 1.11
C GLU A 121 -1.83 35.49 1.28
N ILE A 122 -1.70 34.78 2.40
CA ILE A 122 -2.56 33.66 2.77
C ILE A 122 -4.00 34.16 2.93
N GLY A 123 -4.95 33.44 2.35
CA GLY A 123 -6.39 33.80 2.39
C GLY A 123 -6.83 34.76 1.29
N SER A 124 -5.91 35.23 0.44
CA SER A 124 -6.25 36.08 -0.72
C SER A 124 -6.90 35.25 -1.84
N ASN A 125 -7.61 35.90 -2.77
CA ASN A 125 -8.15 35.27 -3.97
C ASN A 125 -7.04 34.64 -4.83
N ALA A 126 -5.84 35.24 -4.85
CA ALA A 126 -4.69 34.68 -5.56
C ALA A 126 -4.21 33.38 -4.91
N ALA A 127 -4.13 33.31 -3.57
CA ALA A 127 -3.80 32.07 -2.85
C ALA A 127 -4.83 30.96 -3.12
N LEU A 128 -6.12 31.28 -3.18
CA LEU A 128 -7.17 30.33 -3.54
C LEU A 128 -7.02 29.82 -4.98
N THR A 129 -6.67 30.69 -5.92
CA THR A 129 -6.41 30.32 -7.32
C THR A 129 -5.21 29.39 -7.42
N ILE A 130 -4.09 29.71 -6.74
CA ILE A 130 -2.87 28.88 -6.68
C ILE A 130 -3.22 27.48 -6.11
N SER A 131 -3.89 27.47 -4.98
CA SER A 131 -4.33 26.22 -4.33
C SER A 131 -5.18 25.36 -5.28
N THR A 132 -6.16 25.96 -5.93
CA THR A 132 -7.07 25.25 -6.84
C THR A 132 -6.32 24.65 -8.03
N ILE A 133 -5.51 25.45 -8.73
CA ILE A 133 -4.74 24.99 -9.91
C ILE A 133 -3.79 23.85 -9.52
N SER A 134 -3.01 24.06 -8.45
CA SER A 134 -2.04 23.05 -7.99
C SER A 134 -2.71 21.75 -7.56
N VAL A 135 -3.86 21.79 -6.90
CA VAL A 135 -4.63 20.58 -6.54
C VAL A 135 -4.99 19.79 -7.81
N TYR A 136 -5.52 20.43 -8.85
CA TYR A 136 -5.85 19.72 -10.10
C TYR A 136 -4.63 19.13 -10.79
N LEU A 137 -3.49 19.82 -10.79
CA LEU A 137 -2.25 19.31 -11.34
C LEU A 137 -1.74 18.10 -10.54
N PHE A 138 -1.78 18.16 -9.21
CA PHE A 138 -1.45 17.02 -8.35
C PHE A 138 -2.42 15.84 -8.53
N LEU A 139 -3.71 16.10 -8.71
CA LEU A 139 -4.69 15.04 -9.02
C LEU A 139 -4.34 14.31 -10.31
N LEU A 140 -3.97 15.07 -11.36
CA LEU A 140 -3.52 14.49 -12.63
C LEU A 140 -2.27 13.63 -12.46
N CYS A 141 -1.22 14.17 -11.82
CA CYS A 141 0.02 13.42 -11.57
C CYS A 141 -0.23 12.17 -10.72
N ARG A 142 -1.06 12.27 -9.67
CA ARG A 142 -1.45 11.15 -8.84
C ARG A 142 -2.28 10.10 -9.58
N GLY A 143 -3.11 10.51 -10.53
CA GLY A 143 -3.84 9.60 -11.40
C GLY A 143 -2.89 8.78 -12.27
N ILE A 144 -1.92 9.44 -12.91
CA ILE A 144 -0.88 8.76 -13.72
C ILE A 144 -0.06 7.79 -12.85
N LEU A 145 0.39 8.26 -11.67
CA LEU A 145 1.13 7.45 -10.72
C LEU A 145 0.34 6.19 -10.32
N ALA A 146 -0.93 6.34 -9.94
CA ALA A 146 -1.79 5.25 -9.50
C ALA A 146 -2.00 4.20 -10.58
N LEU A 147 -2.18 4.61 -11.84
CA LEU A 147 -2.31 3.70 -12.99
C LEU A 147 -1.08 2.81 -13.14
N GLY A 148 0.11 3.39 -13.04
CA GLY A 148 1.36 2.63 -13.15
C GLY A 148 1.60 1.73 -11.92
N GLU A 149 1.44 2.26 -10.70
CA GLU A 149 1.67 1.53 -9.46
C GLU A 149 0.79 0.28 -9.32
N ALA A 150 -0.45 0.34 -9.82
CA ALA A 150 -1.38 -0.78 -9.76
C ALA A 150 -0.87 -2.03 -10.50
N GLY A 151 0.02 -1.86 -11.50
CA GLY A 151 0.61 -2.96 -12.27
C GLY A 151 1.74 -3.71 -11.56
N ASN A 152 2.32 -3.15 -10.49
CA ASN A 152 3.51 -3.72 -9.84
C ASN A 152 3.26 -5.14 -9.29
N PHE A 153 2.27 -5.30 -8.43
CA PHE A 153 1.99 -6.60 -7.80
C PHE A 153 1.54 -7.68 -8.79
N PRO A 154 0.59 -7.43 -9.70
CA PRO A 154 0.22 -8.42 -10.72
C PRO A 154 1.39 -8.88 -11.57
N ALA A 155 2.25 -7.95 -12.01
CA ALA A 155 3.44 -8.29 -12.78
C ALA A 155 4.45 -9.11 -11.98
N ALA A 156 4.74 -8.73 -10.72
CA ALA A 156 5.65 -9.46 -9.85
C ALA A 156 5.17 -10.89 -9.56
N ILE A 157 3.87 -11.07 -9.30
CA ILE A 157 3.27 -12.40 -9.10
C ILE A 157 3.40 -13.24 -10.36
N LYS A 158 3.17 -12.66 -11.53
CA LYS A 158 3.30 -13.36 -12.81
C LYS A 158 4.73 -13.82 -13.07
N VAL A 159 5.73 -12.95 -12.84
CA VAL A 159 7.15 -13.33 -12.92
C VAL A 159 7.47 -14.49 -11.97
N THR A 160 6.95 -14.42 -10.73
CA THR A 160 7.14 -15.48 -9.75
C THR A 160 6.51 -16.80 -10.23
N ALA A 161 5.37 -16.76 -10.87
CA ALA A 161 4.72 -17.95 -11.45
C ALA A 161 5.51 -18.52 -12.62
N GLU A 162 6.16 -17.67 -13.43
CA GLU A 162 6.96 -18.08 -14.60
C GLU A 162 8.33 -18.67 -14.21
N TYR A 163 8.96 -18.20 -13.13
CA TYR A 163 10.32 -18.55 -12.77
C TYR A 163 10.48 -19.48 -11.56
N PHE A 164 9.40 -19.71 -10.81
CA PHE A 164 9.47 -20.52 -9.60
C PHE A 164 8.46 -21.67 -9.64
N PRO A 165 8.91 -22.90 -9.29
CA PRO A 165 7.98 -24.01 -9.08
C PRO A 165 7.04 -23.73 -7.91
N LYS A 166 5.88 -24.36 -7.87
CA LYS A 166 4.82 -24.12 -6.86
C LYS A 166 5.33 -24.09 -5.43
N LYS A 167 6.25 -25.00 -5.08
CA LYS A 167 6.83 -25.08 -3.73
C LYS A 167 7.61 -23.85 -3.30
N ASP A 168 8.22 -23.09 -4.24
CA ASP A 168 9.08 -21.94 -3.95
C ASP A 168 8.36 -20.60 -4.15
N ARG A 169 7.20 -20.57 -4.84
CA ARG A 169 6.44 -19.35 -5.16
C ARG A 169 6.10 -18.52 -3.92
N ALA A 170 5.67 -19.16 -2.84
CA ALA A 170 5.32 -18.47 -1.60
C ALA A 170 6.54 -17.77 -0.99
N PHE A 171 7.71 -18.40 -1.02
CA PHE A 171 8.94 -17.83 -0.49
C PHE A 171 9.44 -16.66 -1.38
N ALA A 172 9.45 -16.82 -2.71
CA ALA A 172 9.79 -15.74 -3.64
C ALA A 172 8.85 -14.53 -3.50
N THR A 173 7.54 -14.79 -3.35
CA THR A 173 6.54 -13.74 -3.10
C THR A 173 6.81 -13.01 -1.79
N SER A 174 7.21 -13.71 -0.73
CA SER A 174 7.53 -13.06 0.56
C SER A 174 8.76 -12.17 0.46
N ILE A 175 9.76 -12.55 -0.35
CA ILE A 175 10.97 -11.75 -0.57
C ILE A 175 10.62 -10.44 -1.27
N PHE A 176 9.93 -10.47 -2.42
CA PHE A 176 9.64 -9.22 -3.10
C PHE A 176 8.65 -8.35 -2.31
N ASN A 177 7.73 -8.95 -1.58
CA ASN A 177 6.79 -8.23 -0.73
C ASN A 177 7.50 -7.52 0.45
N ALA A 178 8.60 -8.09 0.96
CA ALA A 178 9.43 -7.44 1.97
C ALA A 178 10.03 -6.11 1.48
N GLY A 179 10.15 -5.91 0.16
CA GLY A 179 10.52 -4.64 -0.45
C GLY A 179 9.60 -3.48 -0.02
N ALA A 180 8.31 -3.75 0.18
CA ALA A 180 7.37 -2.75 0.67
C ALA A 180 7.75 -2.22 2.06
N SER A 181 8.15 -3.11 2.96
CA SER A 181 8.61 -2.72 4.30
C SER A 181 9.93 -1.95 4.25
N VAL A 182 10.87 -2.39 3.40
CA VAL A 182 12.16 -1.69 3.22
C VAL A 182 11.94 -0.29 2.63
N GLY A 183 11.06 -0.15 1.64
CA GLY A 183 10.68 1.15 1.09
C GLY A 183 10.07 2.08 2.15
N ALA A 184 9.15 1.55 2.97
CA ALA A 184 8.53 2.30 4.04
C ALA A 184 9.52 2.75 5.12
N LEU A 185 10.50 1.90 5.47
CA LEU A 185 11.56 2.22 6.43
C LEU A 185 12.58 3.23 5.87
N ALA A 186 12.94 3.10 4.60
CA ALA A 186 13.91 3.99 3.97
C ALA A 186 13.36 5.39 3.69
N ALA A 187 12.07 5.51 3.39
CA ALA A 187 11.44 6.76 2.98
C ALA A 187 11.69 7.94 3.95
N PRO A 188 11.44 7.85 5.26
CA PRO A 188 11.65 8.96 6.19
C PRO A 188 13.12 9.35 6.35
N LEU A 189 14.05 8.45 6.05
CA LEU A 189 15.49 8.70 6.14
C LEU A 189 16.09 9.24 4.84
N CYS A 190 15.45 9.01 3.69
CA CYS A 190 15.95 9.42 2.38
C CYS A 190 15.23 10.68 1.83
N ILE A 191 13.90 10.70 1.88
CA ILE A 191 13.09 11.73 1.20
C ILE A 191 13.23 13.11 1.83
N PRO A 192 13.09 13.31 3.15
CA PRO A 192 13.21 14.63 3.74
C PRO A 192 14.61 15.26 3.57
N PRO A 193 15.74 14.51 3.74
CA PRO A 193 17.07 15.07 3.44
C PRO A 193 17.23 15.47 1.99
N LEU A 194 16.68 14.71 1.02
CA LEU A 194 16.69 15.09 -0.39
C LEU A 194 15.91 16.39 -0.62
N ALA A 195 14.70 16.49 -0.04
CA ALA A 195 13.87 17.69 -0.15
C ALA A 195 14.51 18.92 0.50
N MET A 196 15.17 18.76 1.65
CA MET A 196 15.89 19.86 2.31
C MET A 196 17.10 20.35 1.52
N LYS A 197 17.83 19.43 0.88
CA LYS A 197 19.08 19.78 0.19
C LYS A 197 18.86 20.27 -1.24
N PHE A 198 17.89 19.70 -1.96
CA PHE A 198 17.72 19.93 -3.40
C PHE A 198 16.34 20.48 -3.78
N GLY A 199 15.44 20.70 -2.81
CA GLY A 199 14.05 21.05 -3.04
C GLY A 199 13.14 19.81 -3.12
N TRP A 200 11.87 20.00 -2.80
CA TRP A 200 10.86 18.91 -2.83
C TRP A 200 10.64 18.36 -4.25
N GLU A 201 10.80 19.20 -5.26
CA GLU A 201 10.71 18.82 -6.67
C GLU A 201 11.74 17.76 -7.02
N MET A 202 12.99 17.98 -6.56
CA MET A 202 14.08 17.03 -6.80
C MET A 202 13.90 15.72 -6.03
N ALA A 203 13.22 15.72 -4.88
CA ALA A 203 12.87 14.48 -4.20
C ALA A 203 11.95 13.61 -5.08
N PHE A 204 10.93 14.19 -5.72
CA PHE A 204 10.08 13.48 -6.68
C PHE A 204 10.85 12.99 -7.91
N ILE A 205 11.73 13.82 -8.47
CA ILE A 205 12.56 13.44 -9.64
C ILE A 205 13.50 12.29 -9.28
N ILE A 206 14.25 12.40 -8.18
CA ILE A 206 15.27 11.40 -7.81
C ILE A 206 14.60 10.07 -7.51
N ILE A 207 13.54 10.05 -6.70
CA ILE A 207 12.85 8.80 -6.36
C ILE A 207 12.15 8.21 -7.59
N GLY A 208 11.41 9.03 -8.37
CA GLY A 208 10.76 8.57 -9.60
C GLY A 208 11.75 8.06 -10.65
N ALA A 209 12.96 8.69 -10.76
CA ALA A 209 14.00 8.25 -11.68
C ALA A 209 14.57 6.85 -11.34
N LEU A 210 14.51 6.42 -10.07
CA LEU A 210 14.91 5.06 -9.71
C LEU A 210 14.10 4.00 -10.48
N GLY A 211 12.84 4.27 -10.79
CA GLY A 211 12.02 3.38 -11.61
C GLY A 211 12.54 3.29 -13.05
N PHE A 212 12.97 4.41 -13.67
CA PHE A 212 13.57 4.37 -15.00
C PHE A 212 14.92 3.63 -15.02
N ILE A 213 15.73 3.78 -13.96
CA ILE A 213 16.97 3.00 -13.79
C ILE A 213 16.62 1.52 -13.68
N TRP A 214 15.61 1.16 -12.90
CA TRP A 214 15.15 -0.22 -12.79
C TRP A 214 14.67 -0.78 -14.14
N MET A 215 13.94 0.01 -14.94
CA MET A 215 13.49 -0.39 -16.28
C MET A 215 14.66 -0.78 -17.19
N PHE A 216 15.77 -0.06 -17.11
CA PHE A 216 16.98 -0.41 -17.86
C PHE A 216 17.42 -1.83 -17.51
N PHE A 217 17.61 -2.15 -16.23
CA PHE A 217 17.99 -3.50 -15.82
C PHE A 217 16.96 -4.55 -16.26
N TRP A 218 15.67 -4.27 -16.06
CA TRP A 218 14.62 -5.20 -16.46
C TRP A 218 14.59 -5.49 -17.95
N ALA A 219 14.76 -4.50 -18.78
CA ALA A 219 14.75 -4.65 -20.23
C ALA A 219 15.83 -5.62 -20.74
N PHE A 220 17.01 -5.62 -20.10
CA PHE A 220 18.14 -6.46 -20.47
C PHE A 220 18.19 -7.80 -19.72
N MET A 221 17.69 -7.87 -18.51
CA MET A 221 17.82 -9.04 -17.64
C MET A 221 16.63 -10.00 -17.74
N TYR A 222 15.42 -9.48 -18.01
CA TYR A 222 14.25 -10.35 -18.08
C TYR A 222 14.01 -10.85 -19.51
N GLU A 223 13.95 -12.18 -19.61
CA GLU A 223 13.44 -12.95 -20.75
C GLU A 223 12.59 -14.09 -20.18
N LYS A 224 11.77 -14.75 -21.02
CA LYS A 224 11.09 -15.97 -20.54
C LYS A 224 12.11 -17.04 -20.21
N PRO A 225 11.85 -17.94 -19.23
CA PRO A 225 12.82 -18.96 -18.81
C PRO A 225 13.42 -19.75 -19.97
N GLU A 226 12.59 -20.14 -20.97
CA GLU A 226 12.98 -20.93 -22.13
C GLU A 226 13.87 -20.16 -23.12
N GLN A 227 13.83 -18.84 -23.08
CA GLN A 227 14.56 -17.94 -24.00
C GLN A 227 15.78 -17.30 -23.32
N SER A 228 15.87 -17.43 -22.02
CA SER A 228 16.91 -16.77 -21.23
C SER A 228 18.26 -17.46 -21.39
N LYS A 229 19.27 -16.70 -21.85
CA LYS A 229 20.65 -17.15 -21.93
C LYS A 229 21.31 -17.39 -20.58
N HIS A 230 20.70 -16.89 -19.50
CA HIS A 230 21.21 -16.99 -18.14
C HIS A 230 20.68 -18.20 -17.38
N VAL A 231 19.63 -18.84 -17.88
CA VAL A 231 19.03 -20.04 -17.30
C VAL A 231 19.62 -21.27 -17.97
N ASN A 232 20.31 -22.10 -17.21
CA ASN A 232 20.84 -23.36 -17.75
C ASN A 232 19.77 -24.47 -17.74
N GLU A 233 20.05 -25.57 -18.43
CA GLU A 233 19.12 -26.71 -18.53
C GLU A 233 18.69 -27.27 -17.17
N ALA A 234 19.59 -27.28 -16.18
CA ALA A 234 19.30 -27.79 -14.85
C ALA A 234 18.32 -26.85 -14.10
N GLU A 235 18.45 -25.53 -14.26
CA GLU A 235 17.52 -24.56 -13.68
C GLU A 235 16.20 -24.56 -14.42
N LEU A 236 16.21 -24.67 -15.76
CA LEU A 236 15.00 -24.77 -16.57
C LEU A 236 14.18 -26.01 -16.18
N ALA A 237 14.83 -27.16 -16.04
CA ALA A 237 14.17 -28.38 -15.57
C ALA A 237 13.59 -28.23 -14.14
N TYR A 238 14.29 -27.48 -13.29
CA TYR A 238 13.78 -27.17 -11.95
C TYR A 238 12.57 -26.25 -11.97
N ILE A 239 12.55 -25.24 -12.83
CA ILE A 239 11.42 -24.31 -12.99
C ILE A 239 10.18 -25.09 -13.45
N HIS A 240 10.33 -25.98 -14.43
CA HIS A 240 9.25 -26.75 -15.04
C HIS A 240 8.96 -28.09 -14.36
N GLN A 241 9.50 -28.35 -13.16
CA GLN A 241 9.31 -29.65 -12.49
C GLN A 241 7.82 -30.00 -12.22
N ASP A 242 6.96 -28.99 -12.09
CA ASP A 242 5.54 -29.16 -11.81
C ASP A 242 4.71 -29.36 -13.09
N ASP A 243 5.24 -29.02 -14.28
CA ASP A 243 4.50 -29.06 -15.55
C ASP A 243 4.10 -30.49 -15.96
N ALA A 244 4.96 -31.47 -15.65
CA ALA A 244 4.66 -32.86 -15.91
C ALA A 244 3.53 -33.41 -15.02
N GLU A 245 3.46 -32.97 -13.77
CA GLU A 245 2.38 -33.32 -12.85
C GLU A 245 1.06 -32.63 -13.26
N GLU A 246 1.12 -31.38 -13.70
CA GLU A 246 -0.03 -30.66 -14.23
C GLU A 246 -0.57 -31.31 -15.52
N ALA A 247 0.29 -31.68 -16.45
CA ALA A 247 -0.10 -32.34 -17.68
C ALA A 247 -0.74 -33.74 -17.45
N VAL A 248 -0.33 -34.46 -16.40
CA VAL A 248 -0.94 -35.74 -15.97
C VAL A 248 -2.26 -35.47 -15.26
N ALA A 249 -2.31 -34.48 -14.39
CA ALA A 249 -3.52 -34.08 -13.67
C ALA A 249 -4.62 -33.58 -14.63
N GLU A 250 -4.27 -32.82 -15.67
CA GLU A 250 -5.22 -32.40 -16.71
C GLU A 250 -5.76 -33.56 -17.54
N LYS A 251 -5.00 -34.64 -17.73
CA LYS A 251 -5.42 -35.82 -18.46
C LYS A 251 -6.27 -36.78 -17.62
N THR A 252 -6.10 -36.78 -16.31
CA THR A 252 -6.74 -37.73 -15.39
C THR A 252 -7.88 -37.14 -14.57
N ALA A 253 -7.93 -35.82 -14.42
CA ALA A 253 -9.06 -35.16 -13.79
C ALA A 253 -10.25 -35.09 -14.75
N PRO A 254 -11.48 -35.42 -14.31
CA PRO A 254 -12.66 -34.94 -15.02
C PRO A 254 -12.50 -33.43 -15.17
N LYS A 255 -12.79 -32.88 -16.36
CA LYS A 255 -12.80 -31.41 -16.56
C LYS A 255 -13.71 -30.82 -15.47
N ALA A 256 -13.10 -30.51 -14.35
CA ALA A 256 -13.80 -29.87 -13.26
C ALA A 256 -14.20 -28.48 -13.75
N ASP A 257 -15.45 -28.11 -13.52
CA ASP A 257 -16.02 -26.77 -13.79
C ASP A 257 -15.26 -25.64 -13.04
N ASP A 258 -14.16 -25.97 -12.36
CA ASP A 258 -13.35 -25.08 -11.52
C ASP A 258 -12.58 -23.98 -12.27
N GLU A 259 -12.44 -24.08 -13.61
CA GLU A 259 -11.77 -23.07 -14.43
C GLU A 259 -12.71 -21.97 -15.00
N LYS A 260 -14.02 -22.09 -14.82
CA LYS A 260 -14.91 -21.02 -15.24
C LYS A 260 -14.66 -19.77 -14.39
N GLN A 261 -14.07 -18.75 -15.01
CA GLN A 261 -13.97 -17.42 -14.40
C GLN A 261 -15.36 -16.98 -13.93
N VAL A 262 -15.48 -16.77 -12.64
CA VAL A 262 -16.76 -16.34 -12.06
C VAL A 262 -17.03 -14.90 -12.46
N SER A 263 -18.24 -14.66 -12.97
CA SER A 263 -18.68 -13.30 -13.27
C SER A 263 -18.59 -12.43 -12.03
N LEU A 264 -18.07 -11.20 -12.22
CA LEU A 264 -17.99 -10.20 -11.16
C LEU A 264 -19.33 -10.05 -10.40
N TRP A 265 -20.44 -10.01 -11.12
CA TRP A 265 -21.78 -9.85 -10.55
C TRP A 265 -22.20 -11.04 -9.71
N LYS A 266 -21.82 -12.26 -10.09
CA LYS A 266 -22.10 -13.47 -9.30
C LYS A 266 -21.35 -13.45 -7.95
N CYS A 267 -20.15 -12.86 -7.90
CA CYS A 267 -19.41 -12.71 -6.65
C CYS A 267 -20.19 -11.94 -5.57
N PHE A 268 -20.98 -10.94 -5.93
CA PHE A 268 -21.78 -10.15 -4.99
C PHE A 268 -22.96 -10.91 -4.39
N THR A 269 -23.32 -12.09 -4.91
CA THR A 269 -24.39 -12.93 -4.34
C THR A 269 -23.95 -13.70 -3.09
N PHE A 270 -22.64 -13.83 -2.86
CA PHE A 270 -22.09 -14.62 -1.75
C PHE A 270 -21.83 -13.78 -0.50
N LYS A 271 -22.28 -14.26 0.67
CA LYS A 271 -22.00 -13.62 1.97
C LYS A 271 -20.50 -13.53 2.28
N GLN A 272 -19.71 -14.49 1.81
CA GLN A 272 -18.26 -14.53 1.95
C GLN A 272 -17.58 -13.36 1.23
N THR A 273 -18.10 -12.95 0.07
CA THR A 273 -17.63 -11.74 -0.62
C THR A 273 -17.91 -10.48 0.19
N TRP A 274 -19.11 -10.37 0.76
CA TRP A 274 -19.46 -9.23 1.63
C TRP A 274 -18.66 -9.21 2.92
N GLN A 275 -18.33 -10.37 3.48
CA GLN A 275 -17.39 -10.47 4.61
C GLN A 275 -16.03 -9.85 4.24
N PHE A 276 -15.49 -10.22 3.07
CA PHE A 276 -14.22 -9.68 2.61
C PHE A 276 -14.28 -8.18 2.29
N ILE A 277 -15.32 -7.73 1.60
CA ILE A 277 -15.62 -6.31 1.35
C ILE A 277 -15.61 -5.53 2.65
N THR A 278 -16.35 -6.00 3.67
CA THR A 278 -16.42 -5.34 4.98
C THR A 278 -15.04 -5.24 5.63
N GLY A 279 -14.29 -6.35 5.64
CA GLY A 279 -12.94 -6.38 6.19
C GLY A 279 -12.03 -5.35 5.53
N LYS A 280 -12.04 -5.24 4.22
CA LYS A 280 -11.23 -4.31 3.44
C LYS A 280 -11.69 -2.86 3.59
N PHE A 281 -12.99 -2.60 3.44
CA PHE A 281 -13.56 -1.26 3.47
C PHE A 281 -13.24 -0.50 4.77
N PHE A 282 -13.43 -1.15 5.92
CA PHE A 282 -13.20 -0.51 7.22
C PHE A 282 -11.71 -0.37 7.56
N THR A 283 -10.85 -1.30 7.12
CA THR A 283 -9.49 -1.39 7.66
C THR A 283 -8.40 -0.81 6.77
N ASP A 284 -8.54 -0.89 5.44
CA ASP A 284 -7.52 -0.34 4.54
C ASP A 284 -7.40 1.18 4.67
N GLY A 285 -8.53 1.88 4.88
CA GLY A 285 -8.51 3.31 5.10
C GLY A 285 -7.75 3.73 6.36
N VAL A 286 -7.76 2.92 7.41
CA VAL A 286 -6.99 3.17 8.64
C VAL A 286 -5.49 3.07 8.37
N TRP A 287 -5.07 2.06 7.62
CA TRP A 287 -3.68 1.92 7.20
C TRP A 287 -3.20 3.13 6.39
N TRP A 288 -3.98 3.52 5.38
CA TRP A 288 -3.65 4.66 4.53
C TRP A 288 -3.72 5.99 5.30
N PHE A 289 -4.58 6.09 6.32
CA PHE A 289 -4.60 7.24 7.22
C PHE A 289 -3.26 7.37 7.96
N PHE A 290 -2.77 6.33 8.59
CA PHE A 290 -1.47 6.37 9.26
C PHE A 290 -0.33 6.66 8.27
N LEU A 291 -0.37 6.06 7.08
CA LEU A 291 0.65 6.27 6.05
C LEU A 291 0.74 7.73 5.60
N PHE A 292 -0.39 8.37 5.39
CA PHE A 292 -0.42 9.73 4.82
C PHE A 292 -0.39 10.83 5.87
N TRP A 293 -0.95 10.63 7.06
CA TRP A 293 -1.13 11.68 8.05
C TRP A 293 -0.16 11.61 9.23
N ALA A 294 0.57 10.51 9.45
CA ALA A 294 1.51 10.43 10.56
C ALA A 294 2.59 11.52 10.53
N PRO A 295 3.22 11.86 9.37
CA PRO A 295 4.19 12.96 9.32
C PRO A 295 3.61 14.30 9.76
N SER A 296 2.41 14.65 9.27
CA SER A 296 1.69 15.88 9.67
C SER A 296 1.29 15.85 11.16
N TYR A 297 0.88 14.69 11.67
CA TYR A 297 0.54 14.53 13.08
C TYR A 297 1.73 14.85 13.99
N PHE A 298 2.90 14.27 13.73
CA PHE A 298 4.09 14.54 14.55
C PHE A 298 4.56 15.98 14.41
N SER A 299 4.51 16.54 13.21
CA SER A 299 4.85 17.95 12.98
C SER A 299 3.93 18.88 13.77
N ASN A 300 2.61 18.70 13.68
CA ASN A 300 1.63 19.60 14.25
C ASN A 300 1.44 19.42 15.76
N GLN A 301 1.50 18.20 16.27
CA GLN A 301 1.18 17.90 17.67
C GLN A 301 2.40 17.93 18.61
N PHE A 302 3.59 17.64 18.08
CA PHE A 302 4.81 17.49 18.88
C PHE A 302 5.97 18.36 18.39
N ASN A 303 5.72 19.27 17.45
CA ASN A 303 6.76 20.10 16.83
C ASN A 303 7.98 19.26 16.37
N ALA A 304 7.68 18.08 15.83
CA ALA A 304 8.67 17.12 15.33
C ALA A 304 8.50 16.91 13.80
N PRO A 305 8.78 17.94 12.99
CA PRO A 305 8.68 17.83 11.54
C PRO A 305 9.72 16.86 10.98
N VAL A 306 9.43 16.23 9.87
CA VAL A 306 10.33 15.29 9.19
C VAL A 306 11.61 15.94 8.66
N THR A 307 11.69 17.26 8.68
CA THR A 307 12.91 18.03 8.43
C THR A 307 13.92 17.95 9.59
N THR A 308 13.49 17.44 10.75
CA THR A 308 14.37 17.22 11.90
C THR A 308 14.71 15.73 12.04
N PRO A 309 15.90 15.40 12.60
CA PRO A 309 16.25 14.00 12.89
C PRO A 309 15.19 13.30 13.77
N LEU A 310 14.62 14.01 14.75
CA LEU A 310 13.57 13.45 15.59
C LEU A 310 12.36 12.99 14.78
N GLY A 311 11.81 13.85 13.92
CA GLY A 311 10.67 13.50 13.08
C GLY A 311 10.95 12.32 12.16
N GLN A 312 12.14 12.24 11.57
CA GLN A 312 12.56 11.11 10.74
C GLN A 312 12.61 9.80 11.53
N TRP A 313 13.23 9.81 12.72
CA TRP A 313 13.33 8.62 13.56
C TRP A 313 11.98 8.18 14.14
N LEU A 314 11.05 9.10 14.42
CA LEU A 314 9.69 8.76 14.86
C LEU A 314 8.95 7.96 13.77
N ILE A 315 8.98 8.43 12.53
CA ILE A 315 8.34 7.74 11.40
C ILE A 315 9.05 6.41 11.09
N PHE A 316 10.39 6.39 11.11
CA PHE A 316 11.15 5.15 10.95
C PHE A 316 10.77 4.12 12.02
N THR A 317 10.72 4.51 13.29
CA THR A 317 10.37 3.63 14.41
C THR A 317 8.95 3.09 14.28
N LEU A 318 8.00 3.93 13.86
CA LEU A 318 6.63 3.52 13.57
C LEU A 318 6.63 2.36 12.57
N TYR A 319 7.29 2.51 11.41
CA TYR A 319 7.34 1.46 10.38
C TYR A 319 8.19 0.25 10.78
N LEU A 320 9.21 0.44 11.61
CA LEU A 320 9.98 -0.68 12.17
C LEU A 320 9.09 -1.58 13.04
N ILE A 321 8.27 -0.99 13.91
CA ILE A 321 7.31 -1.73 14.73
C ILE A 321 6.29 -2.45 13.84
N VAL A 322 5.76 -1.77 12.82
CA VAL A 322 4.85 -2.39 11.83
C VAL A 322 5.49 -3.64 11.23
N THR A 323 6.73 -3.52 10.76
CA THR A 323 7.44 -4.61 10.08
C THR A 323 7.68 -5.80 11.02
N VAL A 324 8.19 -5.55 12.22
CA VAL A 324 8.55 -6.62 13.17
C VAL A 324 7.31 -7.32 13.73
N VAL A 325 6.32 -6.55 14.18
CA VAL A 325 5.14 -7.10 14.86
C VAL A 325 4.20 -7.81 13.88
N SER A 326 4.12 -7.35 12.62
CA SER A 326 3.26 -7.97 11.60
C SER A 326 3.65 -9.41 11.26
N ILE A 327 4.93 -9.80 11.48
CA ILE A 327 5.40 -11.19 11.31
C ILE A 327 4.58 -12.14 12.19
N GLY A 328 4.24 -11.71 13.41
CA GLY A 328 3.36 -12.46 14.31
C GLY A 328 1.96 -12.74 13.74
N GLY A 329 1.50 -11.88 12.82
CA GLY A 329 0.18 -12.01 12.18
C GLY A 329 0.01 -13.27 11.35
N GLY A 330 1.05 -13.68 10.65
CA GLY A 330 1.05 -14.95 9.88
C GLY A 330 1.27 -16.18 10.75
N TYR A 331 2.01 -16.03 11.86
CA TYR A 331 2.35 -17.15 12.72
C TYR A 331 1.23 -17.55 13.69
N LEU A 332 0.45 -16.61 14.18
CA LEU A 332 -0.60 -16.86 15.19
C LEU A 332 -1.69 -17.86 14.74
N PRO A 333 -2.27 -17.76 13.53
CA PRO A 333 -3.23 -18.76 13.05
C PRO A 333 -2.64 -20.16 12.95
N LYS A 334 -1.36 -20.27 12.54
CA LYS A 334 -0.63 -21.55 12.47
C LYS A 334 -0.57 -22.21 13.85
N LEU A 335 -0.27 -21.45 14.90
CA LEU A 335 -0.27 -21.96 16.28
C LEU A 335 -1.65 -22.48 16.70
N PHE A 336 -2.73 -21.81 16.32
CA PHE A 336 -4.08 -22.26 16.66
C PHE A 336 -4.46 -23.55 15.94
N VAL A 337 -4.08 -23.71 14.68
CA VAL A 337 -4.33 -24.93 13.90
C VAL A 337 -3.47 -26.08 14.42
N GLU A 338 -2.15 -25.89 14.53
CA GLU A 338 -1.21 -26.99 14.88
C GLU A 338 -1.30 -27.40 16.35
N LYS A 339 -1.39 -26.43 17.29
CA LYS A 339 -1.36 -26.75 18.73
C LYS A 339 -2.74 -26.97 19.33
N LYS A 340 -3.78 -26.34 18.78
CA LYS A 340 -5.15 -26.46 19.33
C LYS A 340 -6.11 -27.24 18.44
N GLY A 341 -5.66 -27.75 17.29
CA GLY A 341 -6.49 -28.50 16.35
C GLY A 341 -7.67 -27.71 15.77
N MET A 342 -7.56 -26.37 15.75
CA MET A 342 -8.65 -25.53 15.24
C MET A 342 -8.76 -25.62 13.72
N HIS A 343 -9.97 -25.53 13.21
CA HIS A 343 -10.19 -25.37 11.76
C HIS A 343 -9.48 -24.09 11.29
N PRO A 344 -8.77 -24.07 10.13
CA PRO A 344 -8.01 -22.92 9.63
C PRO A 344 -8.80 -21.61 9.62
N TYR A 345 -10.01 -21.61 9.12
CA TYR A 345 -10.91 -20.43 9.13
C TYR A 345 -11.15 -19.90 10.55
N THR A 346 -11.42 -20.78 11.52
CA THR A 346 -11.65 -20.38 12.92
C THR A 346 -10.39 -19.79 13.54
N GLY A 347 -9.24 -20.41 13.27
CA GLY A 347 -7.93 -19.91 13.73
C GLY A 347 -7.63 -18.52 13.18
N ARG A 348 -7.92 -18.27 11.90
CA ARG A 348 -7.74 -16.94 11.28
C ARG A 348 -8.70 -15.89 11.82
N MET A 349 -9.98 -16.23 11.98
CA MET A 349 -10.97 -15.33 12.58
C MET A 349 -10.59 -14.94 14.03
N LEU A 350 -10.04 -15.89 14.81
CA LEU A 350 -9.56 -15.63 16.16
C LEU A 350 -8.29 -14.74 16.15
N ALA A 351 -7.35 -15.01 15.25
CA ALA A 351 -6.19 -14.17 15.07
C ALA A 351 -6.56 -12.74 14.67
N MET A 352 -7.49 -12.59 13.72
CA MET A 352 -8.03 -11.27 13.34
C MET A 352 -8.69 -10.56 14.52
N LEU A 353 -9.43 -11.27 15.40
CA LEU A 353 -9.97 -10.66 16.60
C LEU A 353 -8.88 -10.14 17.53
N ILE A 354 -7.84 -10.91 17.77
CA ILE A 354 -6.70 -10.49 18.60
C ILE A 354 -6.05 -9.24 18.01
N PHE A 355 -5.77 -9.24 16.70
CA PHE A 355 -5.18 -8.07 16.04
C PHE A 355 -6.12 -6.89 15.89
N ALA A 356 -7.45 -7.09 15.99
CA ALA A 356 -8.43 -6.01 16.03
C ALA A 356 -8.35 -5.16 17.32
N PHE A 357 -7.72 -5.66 18.39
CA PHE A 357 -7.45 -4.88 19.59
C PHE A 357 -6.22 -3.99 19.46
N PHE A 358 -5.29 -4.26 18.55
CA PHE A 358 -4.08 -3.45 18.38
C PHE A 358 -4.38 -2.00 17.97
N PRO A 359 -5.32 -1.72 17.04
CA PRO A 359 -5.69 -0.36 16.71
C PRO A 359 -6.25 0.48 17.87
N LEU A 360 -6.74 -0.16 18.94
CA LEU A 360 -7.13 0.56 20.17
C LEU A 360 -5.95 1.30 20.82
N CYS A 361 -4.71 0.89 20.55
CA CYS A 361 -3.52 1.62 21.01
C CYS A 361 -3.51 3.07 20.48
N ALA A 362 -4.11 3.34 19.30
CA ALA A 362 -4.21 4.69 18.76
C ALA A 362 -5.02 5.63 19.66
N LEU A 363 -6.01 5.11 20.42
CA LEU A 363 -6.79 5.89 21.37
C LEU A 363 -5.93 6.47 22.50
N LEU A 364 -4.86 5.77 22.86
CA LEU A 364 -3.93 6.18 23.92
C LEU A 364 -2.78 7.03 23.39
N ALA A 365 -2.57 7.05 22.07
CA ALA A 365 -1.43 7.72 21.45
C ALA A 365 -1.37 9.21 21.82
N GLN A 366 -2.43 9.95 21.52
CA GLN A 366 -2.45 11.39 21.78
C GLN A 366 -2.58 11.74 23.27
N PRO A 367 -3.50 11.13 24.07
CA PRO A 367 -3.60 11.44 25.48
C PRO A 367 -2.28 11.22 26.26
N LEU A 368 -1.64 10.07 26.05
CA LEU A 368 -0.38 9.76 26.73
C LEU A 368 0.78 10.58 26.18
N GLY A 369 0.85 10.77 24.85
CA GLY A 369 1.88 11.59 24.22
C GLY A 369 1.88 13.02 24.74
N MET A 370 0.72 13.65 24.86
CA MET A 370 0.58 15.00 25.38
C MET A 370 0.81 15.06 26.90
N ARG A 371 0.29 14.10 27.65
CA ARG A 371 0.49 14.06 29.12
C ARG A 371 1.97 13.96 29.52
N PHE A 372 2.73 13.15 28.80
CA PHE A 372 4.16 12.92 29.07
C PHE A 372 5.07 13.79 28.21
N ASN A 373 4.52 14.68 27.39
CA ASN A 373 5.24 15.53 26.43
C ASN A 373 6.28 14.75 25.61
N SER A 374 5.87 13.60 25.08
CA SER A 374 6.75 12.69 24.36
C SER A 374 6.13 12.22 23.04
N ALA A 375 6.77 12.55 21.94
CA ALA A 375 6.39 12.08 20.61
C ALA A 375 6.66 10.58 20.38
N TRP A 376 7.55 9.97 21.16
CA TRP A 376 7.86 8.55 21.06
C TRP A 376 6.70 7.65 21.46
N ILE A 377 5.89 8.08 22.44
CA ILE A 377 4.71 7.32 22.88
C ILE A 377 3.72 7.14 21.73
N PRO A 378 3.25 8.21 21.03
CA PRO A 378 2.43 8.06 19.85
C PRO A 378 3.09 7.24 18.73
N ALA A 379 4.40 7.41 18.49
CA ALA A 379 5.09 6.65 17.46
C ALA A 379 5.02 5.14 17.71
N ILE A 380 5.22 4.71 18.95
CA ILE A 380 5.12 3.30 19.33
C ILE A 380 3.67 2.82 19.24
N LEU A 381 2.71 3.56 19.79
CA LEU A 381 1.31 3.15 19.85
C LEU A 381 0.64 3.13 18.47
N ILE A 382 0.93 4.11 17.60
CA ILE A 382 0.47 4.12 16.21
C ILE A 382 1.16 3.00 15.42
N GLY A 383 2.45 2.76 15.68
CA GLY A 383 3.19 1.63 15.09
C GLY A 383 2.56 0.27 15.43
N LEU A 384 2.17 0.06 16.68
CA LEU A 384 1.44 -1.14 17.11
C LEU A 384 0.05 -1.23 16.44
N ALA A 385 -0.68 -0.12 16.39
CA ALA A 385 -1.98 -0.07 15.73
C ALA A 385 -1.88 -0.44 14.25
N ALA A 386 -0.89 0.12 13.55
CA ALA A 386 -0.63 -0.15 12.14
C ALA A 386 -0.09 -1.58 11.89
N ALA A 387 0.67 -2.14 12.82
CA ALA A 387 1.09 -3.55 12.80
C ALA A 387 -0.11 -4.50 12.87
N GLY A 388 -1.10 -4.15 13.68
CA GLY A 388 -2.38 -4.86 13.74
C GLY A 388 -3.06 -4.94 12.37
N HIS A 389 -3.00 -3.87 11.56
CA HIS A 389 -3.53 -3.88 10.19
C HIS A 389 -2.82 -4.90 9.30
N GLN A 390 -1.50 -4.92 9.28
CA GLN A 390 -0.75 -5.83 8.41
C GLN A 390 -1.03 -7.29 8.77
N ALA A 391 -1.07 -7.61 10.07
CA ALA A 391 -1.43 -8.92 10.57
C ALA A 391 -2.88 -9.31 10.22
N TRP A 392 -3.81 -8.37 10.35
CA TRP A 392 -5.21 -8.52 9.94
C TRP A 392 -5.33 -8.80 8.44
N SER A 393 -4.70 -7.97 7.61
CA SER A 393 -4.77 -8.06 6.16
C SER A 393 -4.29 -9.42 5.64
N ALA A 394 -3.16 -9.93 6.16
CA ALA A 394 -2.63 -11.24 5.80
C ALA A 394 -3.64 -12.37 6.06
N ASN A 395 -4.32 -12.33 7.20
CA ASN A 395 -5.34 -13.31 7.56
C ASN A 395 -6.61 -13.16 6.71
N LEU A 396 -7.01 -11.92 6.44
CA LEU A 396 -8.19 -11.61 5.64
C LEU A 396 -8.05 -12.14 4.20
N PHE A 397 -6.91 -11.90 3.55
CA PHE A 397 -6.64 -12.47 2.22
C PHE A 397 -6.61 -14.00 2.23
N SER A 398 -6.07 -14.59 3.28
CA SER A 398 -6.02 -16.04 3.39
C SER A 398 -7.41 -16.68 3.52
N THR A 399 -8.40 -15.98 4.08
CA THR A 399 -9.78 -16.52 4.17
C THR A 399 -10.43 -16.69 2.80
N ILE A 400 -10.04 -15.89 1.80
CA ILE A 400 -10.53 -16.05 0.43
C ILE A 400 -10.04 -17.37 -0.15
N GLY A 401 -8.75 -17.66 0.01
CA GLY A 401 -8.15 -18.90 -0.46
C GLY A 401 -8.78 -20.15 0.17
N ASP A 402 -9.29 -20.02 1.42
CA ASP A 402 -9.96 -21.13 2.11
C ASP A 402 -11.39 -21.35 1.65
N MET A 403 -12.10 -20.29 1.24
CA MET A 403 -13.56 -20.36 1.03
C MET A 403 -13.97 -20.33 -0.45
N PHE A 404 -13.11 -19.82 -1.33
CA PHE A 404 -13.46 -19.66 -2.74
C PHE A 404 -12.70 -20.67 -3.62
N PRO A 405 -13.33 -21.21 -4.67
CA PRO A 405 -12.63 -21.98 -5.69
C PRO A 405 -11.62 -21.11 -6.45
N LYS A 406 -10.57 -21.74 -6.96
CA LYS A 406 -9.42 -21.04 -7.60
C LYS A 406 -9.83 -20.01 -8.65
N GLY A 407 -10.83 -20.34 -9.48
CA GLY A 407 -11.33 -19.45 -10.54
C GLY A 407 -12.01 -18.15 -10.05
N ALA A 408 -12.42 -18.09 -8.77
CA ALA A 408 -13.06 -16.91 -8.18
C ALA A 408 -12.10 -16.02 -7.36
N ILE A 409 -10.96 -16.56 -6.90
CA ILE A 409 -10.05 -15.88 -5.96
C ILE A 409 -9.59 -14.51 -6.50
N ALA A 410 -9.15 -14.45 -7.75
CA ALA A 410 -8.66 -13.20 -8.34
C ALA A 410 -9.77 -12.14 -8.43
N THR A 411 -10.98 -12.54 -8.84
CA THR A 411 -12.12 -11.62 -8.95
C THR A 411 -12.55 -11.09 -7.58
N VAL A 412 -12.66 -11.95 -6.56
CA VAL A 412 -13.02 -11.55 -5.20
C VAL A 412 -11.93 -10.66 -4.58
N THR A 413 -10.65 -10.97 -4.83
CA THR A 413 -9.52 -10.14 -4.39
C THR A 413 -9.60 -8.73 -5.00
N GLY A 414 -9.90 -8.61 -6.30
CA GLY A 414 -10.09 -7.33 -6.97
C GLY A 414 -11.25 -6.53 -6.39
N VAL A 415 -12.39 -7.17 -6.13
CA VAL A 415 -13.56 -6.54 -5.48
C VAL A 415 -13.19 -6.00 -4.10
N GLY A 416 -12.45 -6.78 -3.31
CA GLY A 416 -12.00 -6.33 -1.99
C GLY A 416 -11.00 -5.19 -2.06
N ALA A 417 -10.05 -5.22 -3.00
CA ALA A 417 -9.11 -4.11 -3.21
C ALA A 417 -9.86 -2.81 -3.56
N MET A 418 -10.87 -2.89 -4.42
CA MET A 418 -11.75 -1.76 -4.74
C MET A 418 -12.49 -1.26 -3.48
N ALA A 419 -13.08 -2.14 -2.69
CA ALA A 419 -13.77 -1.78 -1.47
C ALA A 419 -12.84 -1.08 -0.46
N GLY A 420 -11.61 -1.57 -0.30
CA GLY A 420 -10.58 -0.95 0.54
C GLY A 420 -10.21 0.46 0.05
N GLY A 421 -10.06 0.66 -1.26
CA GLY A 421 -9.79 1.97 -1.85
C GLY A 421 -10.95 2.95 -1.67
N VAL A 422 -12.20 2.48 -1.80
CA VAL A 422 -13.39 3.31 -1.51
C VAL A 422 -13.43 3.70 -0.03
N GLY A 423 -13.19 2.74 0.90
CA GLY A 423 -13.10 3.04 2.33
C GLY A 423 -11.99 4.05 2.64
N SER A 424 -10.82 3.88 2.02
CA SER A 424 -9.71 4.82 2.14
C SER A 424 -10.08 6.22 1.62
N MET A 425 -10.73 6.32 0.46
CA MET A 425 -11.18 7.59 -0.09
C MET A 425 -12.03 8.37 0.92
N PHE A 426 -13.01 7.72 1.56
CA PHE A 426 -13.85 8.37 2.58
C PHE A 426 -13.01 8.85 3.77
N ILE A 427 -12.12 8.02 4.29
CA ILE A 427 -11.29 8.36 5.45
C ILE A 427 -10.37 9.54 5.14
N GLN A 428 -9.70 9.54 3.98
CA GLN A 428 -8.82 10.63 3.59
C GLN A 428 -9.57 11.95 3.45
N LYS A 429 -10.74 11.92 2.79
CA LYS A 429 -11.56 13.14 2.60
C LYS A 429 -12.15 13.65 3.91
N ILE A 430 -12.63 12.75 4.78
CA ILE A 430 -13.16 13.11 6.09
C ILE A 430 -12.04 13.70 6.97
N ALA A 431 -10.85 13.07 6.99
CA ALA A 431 -9.72 13.55 7.76
C ALA A 431 -9.32 14.97 7.32
N GLY A 432 -9.14 15.20 6.02
CA GLY A 432 -8.79 16.51 5.50
C GLY A 432 -9.80 17.61 5.87
N LYS A 433 -11.09 17.35 5.65
CA LYS A 433 -12.16 18.29 6.05
C LYS A 433 -12.21 18.54 7.54
N LEU A 434 -12.10 17.46 8.34
CA LEU A 434 -12.13 17.56 9.80
C LEU A 434 -10.97 18.40 10.33
N PHE A 435 -9.75 18.16 9.83
CA PHE A 435 -8.57 18.90 10.27
C PHE A 435 -8.62 20.37 9.87
N THR A 436 -9.03 20.67 8.63
CA THR A 436 -9.25 22.05 8.18
C THR A 436 -10.32 22.75 9.02
N TYR A 437 -11.45 22.09 9.27
CA TYR A 437 -12.52 22.66 10.10
C TYR A 437 -12.05 22.90 11.54
N ALA A 438 -11.39 21.91 12.13
CA ALA A 438 -10.91 21.99 13.50
C ALA A 438 -9.81 23.07 13.67
N GLU A 439 -8.94 23.25 12.68
CA GLU A 439 -7.92 24.29 12.64
C GLU A 439 -8.58 25.70 12.57
N ASN A 440 -9.54 25.89 11.67
CA ASN A 440 -10.25 27.16 11.49
C ASN A 440 -11.12 27.53 12.70
N ALA A 441 -11.78 26.54 13.33
CA ALA A 441 -12.61 26.76 14.49
C ALA A 441 -11.78 27.00 15.78
N GLY A 442 -10.52 26.57 15.79
CA GLY A 442 -9.61 26.73 16.92
C GLY A 442 -10.18 26.18 18.22
N PRO A 443 -10.05 26.90 19.35
CA PRO A 443 -10.52 26.44 20.67
C PRO A 443 -12.04 26.22 20.78
N ALA A 444 -12.81 26.73 19.83
CA ALA A 444 -14.27 26.50 19.79
C ALA A 444 -14.63 25.05 19.42
N PHE A 445 -13.76 24.37 18.68
CA PHE A 445 -13.94 22.97 18.37
C PHE A 445 -13.30 22.11 19.49
N ARG A 446 -14.13 21.41 20.25
CA ARG A 446 -13.70 20.62 21.41
C ARG A 446 -14.23 19.20 21.34
N PHE A 447 -13.36 18.23 21.67
CA PHE A 447 -13.73 16.83 21.80
C PHE A 447 -12.89 16.14 22.87
N MET A 448 -13.53 15.56 23.88
CA MET A 448 -12.91 14.78 24.96
C MET A 448 -11.65 15.42 25.59
N GLY A 449 -11.70 16.74 25.84
CA GLY A 449 -10.61 17.48 26.48
C GLY A 449 -9.54 18.02 25.53
N PHE A 450 -9.64 17.74 24.24
CA PHE A 450 -8.79 18.33 23.20
C PHE A 450 -9.53 19.48 22.49
N GLU A 451 -8.78 20.49 22.04
CA GLU A 451 -9.30 21.67 21.36
C GLU A 451 -8.64 21.83 19.98
N GLY A 452 -9.39 22.37 19.01
CA GLY A 452 -8.90 22.62 17.67
C GLY A 452 -8.42 21.36 16.93
N LYS A 453 -7.33 21.47 16.19
CA LYS A 453 -6.76 20.38 15.40
C LYS A 453 -6.41 19.11 16.21
N PRO A 454 -5.89 19.18 17.45
CA PRO A 454 -5.78 18.04 18.36
C PRO A 454 -7.08 17.25 18.55
N ALA A 455 -8.23 17.94 18.68
CA ALA A 455 -9.52 17.27 18.77
C ALA A 455 -9.87 16.52 17.48
N GLY A 456 -9.53 17.07 16.31
CA GLY A 456 -9.69 16.43 15.03
C GLY A 456 -8.87 15.13 14.90
N TYR A 457 -7.60 15.16 15.28
CA TYR A 457 -6.76 13.95 15.30
C TYR A 457 -7.31 12.88 16.25
N PHE A 458 -7.76 13.28 17.43
CA PHE A 458 -8.29 12.33 18.40
C PHE A 458 -9.59 11.67 17.92
N ILE A 459 -10.47 12.39 17.22
CA ILE A 459 -11.66 11.81 16.56
C ILE A 459 -11.25 10.75 15.54
N MET A 460 -10.25 11.04 14.71
CA MET A 460 -9.74 10.07 13.74
C MET A 460 -9.14 8.85 14.42
N PHE A 461 -8.42 9.01 15.52
CA PHE A 461 -7.89 7.88 16.30
C PHE A 461 -9.00 7.04 16.94
N CYS A 462 -10.10 7.66 17.37
CA CYS A 462 -11.30 6.93 17.84
C CYS A 462 -11.88 6.06 16.71
N PHE A 463 -12.01 6.60 15.52
CA PHE A 463 -12.45 5.84 14.35
C PHE A 463 -11.48 4.69 14.05
N CYS A 464 -10.18 4.98 13.94
CA CYS A 464 -9.14 3.98 13.66
C CYS A 464 -9.14 2.84 14.68
N GLY A 465 -9.27 3.17 15.97
CA GLY A 465 -9.29 2.17 17.04
C GLY A 465 -10.49 1.24 16.99
N LEU A 466 -11.65 1.76 16.62
CA LEU A 466 -12.91 0.99 16.65
C LEU A 466 -13.21 0.26 15.34
N ALA A 467 -12.69 0.72 14.21
CA ALA A 467 -13.01 0.22 12.88
C ALA A 467 -12.81 -1.29 12.72
N TYR A 468 -11.75 -1.83 13.31
CA TYR A 468 -11.43 -3.27 13.21
C TYR A 468 -12.38 -4.15 14.01
N LEU A 469 -12.75 -3.73 15.20
CA LEU A 469 -13.74 -4.46 16.02
C LEU A 469 -15.09 -4.45 15.34
N ILE A 470 -15.53 -3.29 14.83
CA ILE A 470 -16.78 -3.16 14.06
C ILE A 470 -16.75 -4.08 12.84
N ALA A 471 -15.66 -4.03 12.05
CA ALA A 471 -15.48 -4.88 10.90
C ALA A 471 -15.53 -6.38 11.29
N TRP A 472 -14.85 -6.77 12.36
CA TRP A 472 -14.82 -8.15 12.81
C TRP A 472 -16.21 -8.67 13.20
N PHE A 473 -16.98 -7.87 13.95
CA PHE A 473 -18.36 -8.25 14.34
C PHE A 473 -19.28 -8.41 13.13
N ILE A 474 -19.21 -7.49 12.16
CA ILE A 474 -19.97 -7.60 10.91
C ILE A 474 -19.54 -8.84 10.11
N MET A 475 -18.25 -9.04 9.95
CA MET A 475 -17.69 -10.20 9.24
C MET A 475 -18.12 -11.51 9.89
N LYS A 476 -18.08 -11.58 11.22
CA LYS A 476 -18.50 -12.77 11.99
C LYS A 476 -19.99 -13.01 11.90
N SER A 477 -20.81 -11.98 11.81
CA SER A 477 -22.25 -12.11 11.62
C SER A 477 -22.62 -12.59 10.19
N LEU A 478 -21.87 -12.15 9.18
CA LEU A 478 -22.07 -12.56 7.78
C LEU A 478 -21.72 -14.04 7.56
N VAL A 479 -20.57 -14.47 8.12
CA VAL A 479 -20.06 -15.84 8.00
C VAL A 479 -19.66 -16.37 9.39
N PRO A 480 -20.63 -16.83 10.19
CA PRO A 480 -20.37 -17.28 11.57
C PRO A 480 -19.47 -18.52 11.66
N LYS A 481 -19.58 -19.43 10.67
CA LYS A 481 -18.83 -20.68 10.59
C LYS A 481 -18.24 -20.81 9.18
N TYR A 482 -17.20 -21.64 9.07
CA TYR A 482 -16.64 -21.99 7.76
C TYR A 482 -17.74 -22.51 6.83
N LYS A 483 -17.83 -21.89 5.67
CA LYS A 483 -18.75 -22.30 4.61
C LYS A 483 -18.08 -22.00 3.27
N PRO A 484 -17.60 -23.03 2.56
CA PRO A 484 -17.03 -22.82 1.22
C PRO A 484 -18.12 -22.34 0.25
N VAL A 485 -17.71 -21.61 -0.76
CA VAL A 485 -18.58 -21.15 -1.85
C VAL A 485 -18.66 -22.24 -2.90
N GLU A 486 -19.86 -22.70 -3.19
CA GLU A 486 -20.19 -23.58 -4.31
C GLU A 486 -20.67 -22.69 -5.47
N LEU A 487 -20.06 -22.85 -6.68
CA LEU A 487 -20.30 -22.01 -7.87
C LEU A 487 -21.43 -22.55 -8.74
#